data_7c9e7fd875e260c77b4c03aa83254b1b
#
_entry.id   7c9e7fd875e260c77b4c03aa83254b1b
#
_cell.length_a   1.000
_cell.length_b   1.000
_cell.length_c   1.000
_cell.angle_alpha   90.00
_cell.angle_beta   90.00
_cell.angle_gamma   90.00
#
_symmetry.space_group_name_H-M   'P 1'
#
loop_
_entity.id
_entity.type
_entity.pdbx_description
1 polymer ?
#
loop_
_entity_poly.entity_id
_entity_poly.type
_entity_poly.pdbx_seq_one_letter_code
_entity_poly.pdbx_strand_id
1 'polypeptide(L)'
;MTASSPSSSFAGRAADDGSPRGAASTGLLWAFAPFIAVSILHVVLLAVESPLAGPTKLLLMPLLAVPVVLSARKLVPRSALLLLLAALLFSWLGDGAGAFFPTAPELPLMLLFFGIAHVAYILLFARHLAIRRMPWWVLTYVAWWVAMIAILGPHTGGLLIAVAVYGLVLGGTAAFSARCHPLVAVGGAFFLTSDTILAFRLFLPDALSSWSSPAVMLTYTIGQGLIVAGALLSLRKAGA
;
A
#
# COMPACT_ATOMS: atom_id res chain seq x y z
N MET A 1 38.48 68.19 16.48
CA MET A 1 37.29 67.86 17.27
C MET A 1 36.84 66.49 16.85
N THR A 2 37.08 65.55 17.71
CA THR A 2 36.91 64.11 17.58
C THR A 2 35.51 63.72 18.03
N ALA A 3 34.78 62.94 17.20
CA ALA A 3 33.58 62.28 17.61
C ALA A 3 33.69 60.80 17.37
N SER A 4 33.83 60.05 18.44
CA SER A 4 33.84 58.61 18.55
C SER A 4 32.44 58.03 18.45
N SER A 5 32.24 57.01 17.57
CA SER A 5 31.05 56.22 17.49
C SER A 5 31.21 54.93 18.33
N PRO A 6 30.20 54.49 19.09
CA PRO A 6 30.27 53.22 19.79
C PRO A 6 29.74 52.07 18.90
N SER A 7 30.53 51.01 18.82
CA SER A 7 30.25 49.73 18.23
C SER A 7 29.22 48.99 19.10
N SER A 8 27.99 48.79 18.61
CA SER A 8 27.03 47.85 19.23
C SER A 8 27.21 46.45 18.61
N SER A 9 27.79 45.57 19.39
CA SER A 9 27.82 44.11 19.16
C SER A 9 26.41 43.52 19.31
N PHE A 10 25.72 43.22 18.21
CA PHE A 10 24.57 42.36 18.21
C PHE A 10 25.01 40.89 18.16
N ALA A 11 25.15 40.28 19.33
CA ALA A 11 25.21 38.85 19.45
C ALA A 11 23.81 38.30 19.13
N GLY A 12 23.63 37.84 17.89
CA GLY A 12 22.42 37.12 17.47
C GLY A 12 22.36 35.79 18.20
N ARG A 13 21.48 35.72 19.22
CA ARG A 13 21.06 34.50 19.87
C ARG A 13 20.27 33.69 18.83
N ALA A 14 20.87 32.65 18.26
CA ALA A 14 20.14 31.64 17.50
C ALA A 14 19.15 31.00 18.46
N ALA A 15 17.90 31.38 18.34
CA ALA A 15 16.79 30.69 18.98
C ALA A 15 16.68 29.31 18.31
N ASP A 16 16.96 28.28 19.07
CA ASP A 16 16.64 26.89 18.74
C ASP A 16 15.11 26.81 18.64
N ASP A 17 14.60 26.95 17.40
CA ASP A 17 13.19 26.85 17.08
C ASP A 17 12.81 25.39 17.08
N GLY A 18 12.58 24.84 18.29
CA GLY A 18 11.98 23.55 18.53
C GLY A 18 10.55 23.51 18.01
N SER A 19 10.40 23.59 16.68
CA SER A 19 9.08 23.70 16.05
C SER A 19 8.26 22.43 16.30
N PRO A 20 6.98 22.56 16.70
CA PRO A 20 6.08 21.43 16.94
C PRO A 20 5.83 20.54 15.68
N ARG A 21 6.30 20.99 14.53
CA ARG A 21 6.23 20.24 13.25
C ARG A 21 7.12 18.99 13.23
N GLY A 22 8.30 19.03 13.89
CA GLY A 22 9.20 17.87 13.99
C GLY A 22 8.62 16.73 14.82
N ALA A 23 8.01 17.03 15.97
CA ALA A 23 7.44 16.03 16.87
C ALA A 23 6.22 15.30 16.27
N ALA A 24 5.38 16.01 15.48
CA ALA A 24 4.21 15.44 14.84
C ALA A 24 4.56 14.48 13.67
N SER A 25 5.66 14.74 12.97
CA SER A 25 6.16 13.85 11.91
C SER A 25 6.83 12.61 12.48
N THR A 26 7.62 12.75 13.54
CA THR A 26 8.28 11.64 14.24
C THR A 26 7.25 10.66 14.82
N GLY A 27 6.18 11.16 15.48
CA GLY A 27 5.11 10.31 16.02
C GLY A 27 4.37 9.49 14.96
N LEU A 28 4.20 10.02 13.74
CA LEU A 28 3.60 9.25 12.66
C LEU A 28 4.52 8.12 12.18
N LEU A 29 5.82 8.37 12.07
CA LEU A 29 6.78 7.34 11.65
C LEU A 29 6.80 6.18 12.65
N TRP A 30 6.78 6.48 13.95
CA TRP A 30 6.71 5.45 15.00
C TRP A 30 5.41 4.63 14.94
N ALA A 31 4.31 5.20 14.43
CA ALA A 31 3.05 4.46 14.27
C ALA A 31 3.14 3.35 13.21
N PHE A 32 4.10 3.41 12.27
CA PHE A 32 4.37 2.34 11.32
C PHE A 32 5.31 1.24 11.86
N ALA A 33 6.02 1.49 12.95
CA ALA A 33 7.03 0.56 13.46
C ALA A 33 6.49 -0.86 13.73
N PRO A 34 5.30 -1.06 14.35
CA PRO A 34 4.75 -2.41 14.54
C PRO A 34 4.47 -3.13 13.23
N PHE A 35 3.91 -2.41 12.23
CA PHE A 35 3.67 -2.97 10.90
C PHE A 35 4.98 -3.38 10.23
N ILE A 36 6.01 -2.54 10.26
CA ILE A 36 7.32 -2.84 9.65
C ILE A 36 7.95 -4.05 10.34
N ALA A 37 7.95 -4.09 11.66
CA ALA A 37 8.53 -5.19 12.42
C ALA A 37 7.84 -6.53 12.12
N VAL A 38 6.51 -6.56 12.10
CA VAL A 38 5.74 -7.77 11.77
C VAL A 38 5.87 -8.13 10.29
N SER A 39 5.99 -7.16 9.39
CA SER A 39 6.23 -7.43 7.96
C SER A 39 7.57 -8.15 7.75
N ILE A 40 8.65 -7.66 8.37
CA ILE A 40 9.97 -8.31 8.31
C ILE A 40 9.89 -9.72 8.90
N LEU A 41 9.31 -9.85 10.10
CA LEU A 41 9.13 -11.14 10.76
C LEU A 41 8.36 -12.12 9.87
N HIS A 42 7.24 -11.69 9.28
CA HIS A 42 6.42 -12.52 8.41
C HIS A 42 7.18 -13.03 7.17
N VAL A 43 7.93 -12.14 6.50
CA VAL A 43 8.75 -12.52 5.33
C VAL A 43 9.83 -13.53 5.72
N VAL A 44 10.48 -13.35 6.88
CA VAL A 44 11.47 -14.30 7.40
C VAL A 44 10.81 -15.64 7.73
N LEU A 45 9.66 -15.64 8.41
CA LEU A 45 8.91 -16.87 8.73
C LEU A 45 8.48 -17.65 7.48
N LEU A 46 8.11 -16.93 6.40
CA LEU A 46 7.83 -17.57 5.11
C LEU A 46 9.09 -18.17 4.48
N ALA A 47 10.23 -17.48 4.56
CA ALA A 47 11.48 -17.96 3.99
C ALA A 47 12.01 -19.22 4.69
N VAL A 48 11.69 -19.39 5.98
CA VAL A 48 12.04 -20.59 6.76
C VAL A 48 10.88 -21.60 6.90
N GLU A 49 9.82 -21.41 6.13
CA GLU A 49 8.62 -22.28 6.08
C GLU A 49 7.99 -22.54 7.46
N SER A 50 8.01 -21.52 8.33
CA SER A 50 7.48 -21.61 9.70
C SER A 50 5.94 -21.64 9.72
N PRO A 51 5.32 -22.48 10.58
CA PRO A 51 3.85 -22.48 10.77
C PRO A 51 3.31 -21.17 11.35
N LEU A 52 4.16 -20.32 11.93
CA LEU A 52 3.78 -19.00 12.43
C LEU A 52 3.56 -17.97 11.32
N ALA A 53 3.88 -18.29 10.05
CA ALA A 53 3.61 -17.40 8.93
C ALA A 53 2.11 -17.10 8.76
N GLY A 54 1.23 -18.09 8.94
CA GLY A 54 -0.23 -17.89 8.86
C GLY A 54 -0.74 -16.82 9.84
N PRO A 55 -0.55 -17.00 11.15
CA PRO A 55 -0.97 -16.00 12.16
C PRO A 55 -0.37 -14.61 11.95
N THR A 56 0.92 -14.51 11.59
CA THR A 56 1.57 -13.20 11.39
C THR A 56 1.03 -12.47 10.17
N LYS A 57 0.58 -13.17 9.12
CA LYS A 57 -0.09 -12.57 7.96
C LYS A 57 -1.34 -11.78 8.38
N LEU A 58 -2.15 -12.35 9.27
CA LEU A 58 -3.40 -11.72 9.73
C LEU A 58 -3.18 -10.47 10.58
N LEU A 59 -1.98 -10.23 11.10
CA LEU A 59 -1.65 -9.01 11.84
C LEU A 59 -1.27 -7.83 10.95
N LEU A 60 -0.88 -8.05 9.69
CA LEU A 60 -0.33 -7.02 8.82
C LEU A 60 -1.28 -5.85 8.60
N MET A 61 -2.48 -6.12 8.10
CA MET A 61 -3.44 -5.06 7.78
C MET A 61 -3.99 -4.33 9.02
N PRO A 62 -4.34 -5.01 10.13
CA PRO A 62 -4.67 -4.33 11.39
C PRO A 62 -3.56 -3.39 11.89
N LEU A 63 -2.30 -3.81 11.85
CA LEU A 63 -1.18 -2.97 12.25
C LEU A 63 -0.96 -1.79 11.30
N LEU A 64 -1.18 -1.98 10.01
CA LEU A 64 -1.11 -0.90 9.02
C LEU A 64 -2.29 0.09 9.17
N ALA A 65 -3.43 -0.33 9.70
CA ALA A 65 -4.55 0.56 10.01
C ALA A 65 -4.24 1.49 11.22
N VAL A 66 -3.32 1.14 12.11
CA VAL A 66 -2.98 1.95 13.30
C VAL A 66 -2.61 3.40 12.94
N PRO A 67 -1.62 3.69 12.05
CA PRO A 67 -1.29 5.07 11.69
C PRO A 67 -2.45 5.81 11.02
N VAL A 68 -3.35 5.12 10.32
CA VAL A 68 -4.56 5.70 9.71
C VAL A 68 -5.53 6.15 10.81
N VAL A 69 -5.84 5.27 11.76
CA VAL A 69 -6.77 5.55 12.88
C VAL A 69 -6.22 6.66 13.78
N LEU A 70 -4.94 6.62 14.14
CA LEU A 70 -4.29 7.68 14.92
C LEU A 70 -4.31 9.04 14.22
N SER A 71 -4.34 9.03 12.89
CA SER A 71 -4.42 10.24 12.07
C SER A 71 -5.85 10.69 11.75
N ALA A 72 -6.86 9.88 12.06
CA ALA A 72 -8.24 10.03 11.56
C ALA A 72 -8.85 11.42 11.78
N ARG A 73 -8.56 12.04 12.94
CA ARG A 73 -9.05 13.41 13.27
C ARG A 73 -8.44 14.52 12.40
N LYS A 74 -7.27 14.24 11.78
CA LYS A 74 -6.52 15.20 10.95
C LYS A 74 -6.69 14.96 9.45
N LEU A 75 -7.45 13.91 9.07
CA LEU A 75 -7.66 13.52 7.68
C LEU A 75 -8.98 14.10 7.16
N VAL A 76 -8.90 14.77 6.04
CA VAL A 76 -10.07 15.31 5.32
C VAL A 76 -9.93 15.01 3.81
N PRO A 77 -11.04 14.74 3.13
CA PRO A 77 -12.40 14.57 3.65
C PRO A 77 -12.59 13.19 4.32
N ARG A 78 -13.65 13.03 5.11
CA ARG A 78 -13.97 11.75 5.78
C ARG A 78 -14.16 10.59 4.80
N SER A 79 -14.64 10.86 3.59
CA SER A 79 -14.78 9.84 2.53
C SER A 79 -13.44 9.24 2.13
N ALA A 80 -12.36 10.02 2.12
CA ALA A 80 -11.02 9.49 1.85
C ALA A 80 -10.54 8.54 2.96
N LEU A 81 -10.78 8.89 4.23
CA LEU A 81 -10.50 8.02 5.37
C LEU A 81 -11.27 6.70 5.27
N LEU A 82 -12.58 6.76 4.98
CA LEU A 82 -13.42 5.57 4.85
C LEU A 82 -12.97 4.66 3.70
N LEU A 83 -12.61 5.24 2.55
CA LEU A 83 -12.09 4.47 1.41
C LEU A 83 -10.76 3.80 1.73
N LEU A 84 -9.86 4.50 2.44
CA LEU A 84 -8.58 3.92 2.86
C LEU A 84 -8.78 2.76 3.85
N LEU A 85 -9.64 2.96 4.86
CA LEU A 85 -9.95 1.90 5.83
C LEU A 85 -10.70 0.72 5.17
N ALA A 86 -11.60 0.99 4.22
CA ALA A 86 -12.27 -0.06 3.45
C ALA A 86 -11.27 -0.88 2.63
N ALA A 87 -10.31 -0.22 1.95
CA ALA A 87 -9.27 -0.91 1.21
C ALA A 87 -8.44 -1.83 2.13
N LEU A 88 -8.03 -1.35 3.30
CA LEU A 88 -7.29 -2.16 4.27
C LEU A 88 -8.13 -3.31 4.85
N LEU A 89 -9.40 -3.06 5.16
CA LEU A 89 -10.32 -4.09 5.66
C LEU A 89 -10.51 -5.22 4.64
N PHE A 90 -10.80 -4.86 3.39
CA PHE A 90 -11.00 -5.86 2.34
C PHE A 90 -9.70 -6.56 1.94
N SER A 91 -8.54 -5.90 2.03
CA SER A 91 -7.24 -6.57 1.90
C SER A 91 -7.03 -7.59 3.04
N TRP A 92 -7.39 -7.24 4.28
CA TRP A 92 -7.32 -8.15 5.42
C TRP A 92 -8.24 -9.37 5.27
N LEU A 93 -9.46 -9.17 4.79
CA LEU A 93 -10.39 -10.27 4.48
C LEU A 93 -9.86 -11.16 3.36
N GLY A 94 -9.23 -10.59 2.35
CA GLY A 94 -8.54 -11.33 1.29
C GLY A 94 -7.35 -12.14 1.81
N ASP A 95 -6.52 -11.54 2.67
CA ASP A 95 -5.39 -12.22 3.32
C ASP A 95 -5.82 -13.38 4.21
N GLY A 96 -6.96 -13.25 4.85
CA GLY A 96 -7.53 -14.23 5.78
C GLY A 96 -8.63 -15.13 5.18
N ALA A 97 -8.85 -15.11 3.87
CA ALA A 97 -9.99 -15.81 3.24
C ALA A 97 -10.11 -17.27 3.68
N GLY A 98 -9.04 -18.05 3.61
CA GLY A 98 -9.04 -19.44 4.06
C GLY A 98 -9.19 -19.62 5.57
N ALA A 99 -8.66 -18.68 6.38
CA ALA A 99 -8.75 -18.76 7.84
C ALA A 99 -10.14 -18.33 8.37
N PHE A 100 -10.73 -17.31 7.78
CA PHE A 100 -12.03 -16.78 8.23
C PHE A 100 -13.23 -17.56 7.67
N PHE A 101 -13.06 -18.16 6.49
CA PHE A 101 -14.13 -18.87 5.78
C PHE A 101 -13.69 -20.28 5.36
N PRO A 102 -13.39 -21.18 6.32
CA PRO A 102 -12.76 -22.48 6.02
C PRO A 102 -13.65 -23.42 5.19
N THR A 103 -14.96 -23.17 5.11
CA THR A 103 -15.90 -23.97 4.33
C THR A 103 -16.15 -23.43 2.91
N ALA A 104 -15.62 -22.25 2.60
CA ALA A 104 -15.80 -21.62 1.30
C ALA A 104 -14.53 -21.75 0.43
N PRO A 105 -14.64 -21.66 -0.91
CA PRO A 105 -13.48 -21.73 -1.79
C PRO A 105 -12.58 -20.51 -1.58
N GLU A 106 -11.36 -20.74 -1.10
CA GLU A 106 -10.42 -19.68 -0.69
C GLU A 106 -10.08 -18.72 -1.82
N LEU A 107 -9.67 -19.23 -2.99
CA LEU A 107 -9.22 -18.40 -4.10
C LEU A 107 -10.30 -17.46 -4.65
N PRO A 108 -11.56 -17.90 -4.91
CA PRO A 108 -12.63 -17.00 -5.29
C PRO A 108 -12.91 -15.90 -4.26
N LEU A 109 -12.88 -16.22 -2.95
CA LEU A 109 -13.07 -15.22 -1.89
C LEU A 109 -11.92 -14.23 -1.82
N MET A 110 -10.68 -14.70 -1.97
CA MET A 110 -9.49 -13.87 -2.03
C MET A 110 -9.60 -12.87 -3.19
N LEU A 111 -9.93 -13.34 -4.40
CA LEU A 111 -10.13 -12.48 -5.57
C LEU A 111 -11.25 -11.45 -5.36
N LEU A 112 -12.36 -11.86 -4.73
CA LEU A 112 -13.48 -10.97 -4.41
C LEU A 112 -13.06 -9.86 -3.46
N PHE A 113 -12.48 -10.22 -2.31
CA PHE A 113 -12.13 -9.24 -1.28
C PHE A 113 -11.02 -8.29 -1.73
N PHE A 114 -9.95 -8.79 -2.33
CA PHE A 114 -8.92 -7.93 -2.91
C PHE A 114 -9.47 -7.10 -4.08
N GLY A 115 -10.36 -7.65 -4.89
CA GLY A 115 -11.05 -6.88 -5.94
C GLY A 115 -11.80 -5.68 -5.38
N ILE A 116 -12.56 -5.84 -4.28
CA ILE A 116 -13.24 -4.73 -3.59
C ILE A 116 -12.21 -3.74 -3.00
N ALA A 117 -11.11 -4.24 -2.42
CA ALA A 117 -10.03 -3.39 -1.93
C ALA A 117 -9.44 -2.51 -3.05
N HIS A 118 -9.19 -3.09 -4.24
CA HIS A 118 -8.71 -2.34 -5.40
C HIS A 118 -9.71 -1.29 -5.88
N VAL A 119 -11.00 -1.60 -5.91
CA VAL A 119 -12.04 -0.60 -6.24
C VAL A 119 -12.01 0.56 -5.23
N ALA A 120 -11.87 0.27 -3.93
CA ALA A 120 -11.74 1.31 -2.89
C ALA A 120 -10.48 2.16 -3.09
N TYR A 121 -9.32 1.56 -3.44
CA TYR A 121 -8.11 2.29 -3.79
C TYR A 121 -8.27 3.15 -5.04
N ILE A 122 -8.87 2.64 -6.12
CA ILE A 122 -9.13 3.41 -7.34
C ILE A 122 -10.00 4.64 -7.01
N LEU A 123 -11.07 4.47 -6.24
CA LEU A 123 -11.95 5.57 -5.83
C LEU A 123 -11.20 6.58 -4.96
N LEU A 124 -10.38 6.12 -4.01
CA LEU A 124 -9.53 6.97 -3.17
C LEU A 124 -8.56 7.79 -4.04
N PHE A 125 -7.83 7.14 -4.94
CA PHE A 125 -6.83 7.77 -5.80
C PHE A 125 -7.47 8.76 -6.77
N ALA A 126 -8.55 8.35 -7.44
CA ALA A 126 -9.20 9.17 -8.45
C ALA A 126 -9.86 10.43 -7.87
N ARG A 127 -10.52 10.31 -6.70
CA ARG A 127 -11.33 11.38 -6.13
C ARG A 127 -10.60 12.27 -5.13
N HIS A 128 -9.58 11.74 -4.43
CA HIS A 128 -8.98 12.42 -3.28
C HIS A 128 -7.46 12.62 -3.35
N LEU A 129 -6.72 11.76 -4.06
CA LEU A 129 -5.27 11.79 -4.04
C LEU A 129 -4.64 12.22 -5.37
N ALA A 130 -5.41 12.32 -6.44
CA ALA A 130 -4.88 12.70 -7.76
C ALA A 130 -4.39 14.16 -7.78
N ILE A 131 -3.12 14.35 -8.08
CA ILE A 131 -2.45 15.67 -8.18
C ILE A 131 -2.02 16.02 -9.60
N ARG A 132 -2.14 15.08 -10.54
CA ARG A 132 -1.75 15.25 -11.95
C ARG A 132 -2.67 14.48 -12.88
N ARG A 133 -2.58 14.80 -14.18
CA ARG A 133 -3.30 14.07 -15.24
C ARG A 133 -2.73 12.66 -15.39
N MET A 134 -3.53 11.76 -16.00
CA MET A 134 -3.09 10.41 -16.32
C MET A 134 -1.91 10.47 -17.32
N PRO A 135 -0.74 9.95 -16.98
CA PRO A 135 0.38 9.92 -17.90
C PRO A 135 0.16 8.82 -18.96
N TRP A 136 0.64 9.05 -20.18
CA TRP A 136 0.42 8.12 -21.30
C TRP A 136 1.06 6.74 -21.07
N TRP A 137 2.16 6.67 -20.33
CA TRP A 137 2.86 5.42 -20.07
C TRP A 137 2.04 4.41 -19.24
N VAL A 138 0.95 4.81 -18.59
CA VAL A 138 0.05 3.87 -17.88
C VAL A 138 -0.61 2.87 -18.83
N LEU A 139 -0.57 3.10 -20.13
CA LEU A 139 -0.98 2.12 -21.15
C LEU A 139 -0.14 0.83 -21.08
N THR A 140 1.05 0.88 -20.48
CA THR A 140 1.85 -0.33 -20.19
C THR A 140 1.12 -1.30 -19.27
N TYR A 141 0.24 -0.81 -18.38
CA TYR A 141 -0.58 -1.68 -17.53
C TYR A 141 -1.69 -2.41 -18.32
N VAL A 142 -2.17 -1.83 -19.41
CA VAL A 142 -3.08 -2.52 -20.33
C VAL A 142 -2.33 -3.65 -21.05
N ALA A 143 -1.11 -3.37 -21.55
CA ALA A 143 -0.26 -4.38 -22.16
C ALA A 143 0.09 -5.50 -21.16
N TRP A 144 0.41 -5.14 -19.90
CA TRP A 144 0.62 -6.11 -18.82
C TRP A 144 -0.63 -6.98 -18.62
N TRP A 145 -1.82 -6.40 -18.53
CA TRP A 145 -3.08 -7.14 -18.34
C TRP A 145 -3.35 -8.12 -19.48
N VAL A 146 -3.18 -7.67 -20.73
CA VAL A 146 -3.33 -8.54 -21.90
C VAL A 146 -2.32 -9.70 -21.86
N ALA A 147 -1.05 -9.41 -21.54
CA ALA A 147 -0.03 -10.44 -21.41
C ALA A 147 -0.36 -11.45 -20.29
N MET A 148 -0.82 -10.98 -19.12
CA MET A 148 -1.23 -11.86 -18.03
C MET A 148 -2.38 -12.79 -18.43
N ILE A 149 -3.40 -12.26 -19.12
CA ILE A 149 -4.51 -13.09 -19.62
C ILE A 149 -4.03 -14.08 -20.69
N ALA A 150 -3.16 -13.66 -21.60
CA ALA A 150 -2.63 -14.55 -22.63
C ALA A 150 -1.79 -15.72 -22.04
N ILE A 151 -0.99 -15.43 -21.01
CA ILE A 151 -0.10 -16.41 -20.38
C ILE A 151 -0.87 -17.31 -19.39
N LEU A 152 -1.65 -16.71 -18.47
CA LEU A 152 -2.29 -17.43 -17.38
C LEU A 152 -3.67 -17.97 -17.75
N GLY A 153 -4.37 -17.34 -18.72
CA GLY A 153 -5.75 -17.70 -19.08
C GLY A 153 -5.97 -19.19 -19.33
N PRO A 154 -5.10 -19.90 -20.09
CA PRO A 154 -5.22 -21.36 -20.31
C PRO A 154 -5.15 -22.18 -19.01
N HIS A 155 -4.58 -21.63 -17.92
CA HIS A 155 -4.34 -22.33 -16.66
C HIS A 155 -5.34 -21.99 -15.56
N THR A 156 -6.25 -21.01 -15.80
CA THR A 156 -7.22 -20.53 -14.79
C THR A 156 -8.49 -21.37 -14.68
N GLY A 157 -8.75 -22.25 -15.67
CA GLY A 157 -9.98 -23.06 -15.72
C GLY A 157 -11.24 -22.19 -15.64
N GLY A 158 -12.19 -22.55 -14.78
CA GLY A 158 -13.45 -21.81 -14.58
C GLY A 158 -13.29 -20.41 -13.96
N LEU A 159 -12.09 -20.04 -13.51
CA LEU A 159 -11.83 -18.74 -12.89
C LEU A 159 -11.38 -17.66 -13.88
N LEU A 160 -11.31 -17.94 -15.17
CA LEU A 160 -10.79 -17.01 -16.18
C LEU A 160 -11.42 -15.60 -16.07
N ILE A 161 -12.74 -15.53 -15.99
CA ILE A 161 -13.45 -14.25 -15.89
C ILE A 161 -13.10 -13.52 -14.58
N ALA A 162 -13.10 -14.24 -13.46
CA ALA A 162 -12.76 -13.65 -12.16
C ALA A 162 -11.32 -13.10 -12.14
N VAL A 163 -10.37 -13.86 -12.68
CA VAL A 163 -8.96 -13.46 -12.80
C VAL A 163 -8.81 -12.27 -13.75
N ALA A 164 -9.52 -12.26 -14.87
CA ALA A 164 -9.48 -11.16 -15.83
C ALA A 164 -10.03 -9.86 -15.22
N VAL A 165 -11.17 -9.91 -14.54
CA VAL A 165 -11.76 -8.75 -13.84
C VAL A 165 -10.85 -8.29 -12.71
N TYR A 166 -10.31 -9.22 -11.92
CA TYR A 166 -9.35 -8.91 -10.87
C TYR A 166 -8.10 -8.20 -11.43
N GLY A 167 -7.48 -8.75 -12.47
CA GLY A 167 -6.32 -8.15 -13.12
C GLY A 167 -6.61 -6.75 -13.66
N LEU A 168 -7.83 -6.51 -14.16
CA LEU A 168 -8.24 -5.19 -14.62
C LEU A 168 -8.30 -4.16 -13.49
N VAL A 169 -8.89 -4.49 -12.33
CA VAL A 169 -8.93 -3.56 -11.18
C VAL A 169 -7.56 -3.39 -10.54
N LEU A 170 -6.73 -4.43 -10.52
CA LEU A 170 -5.34 -4.37 -10.06
C LEU A 170 -4.50 -3.42 -10.94
N GLY A 171 -4.51 -3.63 -12.26
CA GLY A 171 -3.86 -2.73 -13.23
C GLY A 171 -4.40 -1.30 -13.16
N GLY A 172 -5.73 -1.17 -12.96
CA GLY A 172 -6.40 0.10 -12.68
C GLY A 172 -5.84 0.79 -11.45
N THR A 173 -5.65 0.06 -10.34
CA THR A 173 -5.06 0.61 -9.11
C THR A 173 -3.65 1.16 -9.37
N ALA A 174 -2.79 0.41 -10.07
CA ALA A 174 -1.46 0.88 -10.46
C ALA A 174 -1.53 2.12 -11.38
N ALA A 175 -2.44 2.13 -12.36
CA ALA A 175 -2.62 3.26 -13.25
C ALA A 175 -3.09 4.53 -12.51
N PHE A 176 -4.09 4.43 -11.64
CA PHE A 176 -4.59 5.57 -10.87
C PHE A 176 -3.59 6.05 -9.81
N SER A 177 -2.80 5.15 -9.20
CA SER A 177 -1.73 5.50 -8.28
C SER A 177 -0.67 6.41 -8.93
N ALA A 178 -0.40 6.23 -10.22
CA ALA A 178 0.53 7.04 -10.99
C ALA A 178 0.17 8.54 -11.06
N ARG A 179 -1.07 8.91 -10.74
CA ARG A 179 -1.55 10.30 -10.66
C ARG A 179 -1.31 10.95 -9.30
N CYS A 180 -0.93 10.19 -8.31
CA CYS A 180 -0.84 10.58 -6.91
C CYS A 180 0.59 10.98 -6.49
N HIS A 181 0.78 11.14 -5.18
CA HIS A 181 2.09 11.34 -4.57
C HIS A 181 3.05 10.19 -4.97
N PRO A 182 4.36 10.43 -5.17
CA PRO A 182 5.31 9.39 -5.60
C PRO A 182 5.28 8.10 -4.76
N LEU A 183 5.11 8.20 -3.43
CA LEU A 183 5.00 7.03 -2.57
C LEU A 183 3.79 6.16 -2.94
N VAL A 184 2.64 6.77 -3.24
CA VAL A 184 1.43 6.04 -3.68
C VAL A 184 1.69 5.36 -5.03
N ALA A 185 2.35 6.06 -5.96
CA ALA A 185 2.66 5.51 -7.28
C ALA A 185 3.62 4.31 -7.19
N VAL A 186 4.69 4.44 -6.40
CA VAL A 186 5.64 3.34 -6.15
C VAL A 186 4.95 2.19 -5.41
N GLY A 187 4.13 2.51 -4.43
CA GLY A 187 3.33 1.50 -3.70
C GLY A 187 2.39 0.72 -4.61
N GLY A 188 1.70 1.39 -5.55
CA GLY A 188 0.86 0.73 -6.55
C GLY A 188 1.63 -0.19 -7.49
N ALA A 189 2.86 0.18 -7.87
CA ALA A 189 3.74 -0.67 -8.67
C ALA A 189 4.21 -1.91 -7.88
N PHE A 190 4.56 -1.76 -6.61
CA PHE A 190 4.91 -2.88 -5.74
C PHE A 190 3.74 -3.84 -5.53
N PHE A 191 2.52 -3.32 -5.35
CA PHE A 191 1.32 -4.13 -5.23
C PHE A 191 1.08 -4.94 -6.51
N LEU A 192 1.14 -4.30 -7.68
CA LEU A 192 1.02 -4.98 -8.98
C LEU A 192 2.08 -6.10 -9.13
N THR A 193 3.32 -5.83 -8.72
CA THR A 193 4.41 -6.82 -8.76
C THR A 193 4.11 -8.00 -7.84
N SER A 194 3.66 -7.76 -6.63
CA SER A 194 3.25 -8.79 -5.67
C SER A 194 2.22 -9.74 -6.27
N ASP A 195 1.15 -9.18 -6.80
CA ASP A 195 0.04 -9.98 -7.33
C ASP A 195 0.39 -10.66 -8.65
N THR A 196 1.30 -10.07 -9.42
CA THR A 196 1.87 -10.74 -10.60
C THR A 196 2.61 -12.02 -10.19
N ILE A 197 3.50 -11.93 -9.19
CA ILE A 197 4.23 -13.12 -8.69
C ILE A 197 3.23 -14.13 -8.10
N LEU A 198 2.24 -13.66 -7.34
CA LEU A 198 1.20 -14.53 -6.76
C LEU A 198 0.39 -15.24 -7.83
N ALA A 199 0.01 -14.57 -8.91
CA ALA A 199 -0.74 -15.17 -10.01
C ALA A 199 0.06 -16.28 -10.70
N PHE A 200 1.36 -16.08 -10.96
CA PHE A 200 2.22 -17.15 -11.47
C PHE A 200 2.32 -18.33 -10.49
N ARG A 201 2.44 -18.07 -9.19
CA ARG A 201 2.44 -19.12 -8.17
C ARG A 201 1.19 -19.97 -8.17
N LEU A 202 0.04 -19.33 -8.34
CA LEU A 202 -1.27 -20.01 -8.26
C LEU A 202 -1.61 -20.80 -9.53
N PHE A 203 -1.26 -20.27 -10.69
CA PHE A 203 -1.68 -20.83 -11.97
C PHE A 203 -0.57 -21.51 -12.77
N LEU A 204 0.69 -21.25 -12.43
CA LEU A 204 1.89 -21.87 -13.03
C LEU A 204 2.91 -22.18 -11.92
N PRO A 205 2.57 -23.07 -10.95
CA PRO A 205 3.39 -23.31 -9.76
C PRO A 205 4.80 -23.81 -10.11
N ASP A 206 4.96 -24.56 -11.19
CA ASP A 206 6.25 -25.10 -11.64
C ASP A 206 7.18 -24.03 -12.26
N ALA A 207 6.65 -22.84 -12.58
CA ALA A 207 7.44 -21.75 -13.15
C ALA A 207 8.23 -20.96 -12.09
N LEU A 208 7.90 -21.11 -10.81
CA LEU A 208 8.52 -20.35 -9.72
C LEU A 208 8.99 -21.28 -8.60
N SER A 209 10.15 -20.95 -8.03
CA SER A 209 10.69 -21.67 -6.87
C SER A 209 10.13 -21.16 -5.53
N SER A 210 10.53 -21.79 -4.42
CA SER A 210 10.08 -21.49 -3.05
C SER A 210 10.28 -20.03 -2.61
N TRP A 211 11.29 -19.34 -3.16
CA TRP A 211 11.52 -17.90 -2.87
C TRP A 211 10.35 -17.00 -3.26
N SER A 212 9.46 -17.45 -4.13
CA SER A 212 8.33 -16.66 -4.61
C SER A 212 7.35 -16.31 -3.49
N SER A 213 7.18 -17.17 -2.46
CA SER A 213 6.30 -16.90 -1.32
C SER A 213 6.74 -15.68 -0.49
N PRO A 214 7.98 -15.63 0.03
CA PRO A 214 8.47 -14.43 0.71
C PRO A 214 8.54 -13.21 -0.21
N ALA A 215 8.82 -13.36 -1.51
CA ALA A 215 8.85 -12.26 -2.47
C ALA A 215 7.47 -11.60 -2.67
N VAL A 216 6.40 -12.39 -2.77
CA VAL A 216 5.01 -11.88 -2.79
C VAL A 216 4.76 -11.02 -1.56
N MET A 217 5.04 -11.52 -0.37
CA MET A 217 4.71 -10.79 0.85
C MET A 217 5.63 -9.59 1.10
N LEU A 218 6.90 -9.65 0.68
CA LEU A 218 7.81 -8.51 0.74
C LEU A 218 7.29 -7.36 -0.14
N THR A 219 6.97 -7.65 -1.41
CA THR A 219 6.46 -6.63 -2.35
C THR A 219 5.08 -6.14 -1.93
N TYR A 220 4.21 -7.00 -1.41
CA TYR A 220 2.90 -6.65 -0.89
C TYR A 220 2.98 -5.67 0.29
N THR A 221 3.77 -6.00 1.30
CA THR A 221 3.89 -5.16 2.51
C THR A 221 4.55 -3.82 2.22
N ILE A 222 5.57 -3.78 1.36
CA ILE A 222 6.15 -2.53 0.86
C ILE A 222 5.07 -1.72 0.11
N GLY A 223 4.34 -2.35 -0.81
CA GLY A 223 3.28 -1.72 -1.59
C GLY A 223 2.22 -1.07 -0.71
N GLN A 224 1.64 -1.83 0.21
CA GLN A 224 0.61 -1.38 1.14
C GLN A 224 1.12 -0.27 2.06
N GLY A 225 2.32 -0.44 2.64
CA GLY A 225 2.94 0.57 3.51
C GLY A 225 3.16 1.91 2.80
N LEU A 226 3.66 1.88 1.57
CA LEU A 226 3.90 3.08 0.75
C LEU A 226 2.60 3.77 0.33
N ILE A 227 1.56 3.01 -0.05
CA ILE A 227 0.24 3.56 -0.37
C ILE A 227 -0.31 4.30 0.84
N VAL A 228 -0.32 3.67 2.01
CA VAL A 228 -0.83 4.27 3.24
C VAL A 228 -0.02 5.49 3.64
N ALA A 229 1.31 5.41 3.64
CA ALA A 229 2.17 6.54 3.97
C ALA A 229 1.93 7.74 3.04
N GLY A 230 1.90 7.50 1.73
CA GLY A 230 1.65 8.53 0.72
C GLY A 230 0.24 9.13 0.82
N ALA A 231 -0.78 8.31 1.13
CA ALA A 231 -2.14 8.78 1.36
C ALA A 231 -2.23 9.69 2.60
N LEU A 232 -1.61 9.28 3.72
CA LEU A 232 -1.60 10.10 4.93
C LEU A 232 -0.89 11.43 4.73
N LEU A 233 0.23 11.45 3.99
CA LEU A 233 0.93 12.69 3.66
C LEU A 233 0.07 13.62 2.78
N SER A 234 -0.64 13.05 1.80
CA SER A 234 -1.48 13.82 0.89
C SER A 234 -2.72 14.39 1.58
N LEU A 235 -3.39 13.60 2.40
CA LEU A 235 -4.64 13.99 3.07
C LEU A 235 -4.41 14.97 4.23
N ARG A 236 -3.27 14.92 4.90
CA ARG A 236 -2.91 15.89 5.96
C ARG A 236 -2.61 17.28 5.42
N LYS A 237 -2.10 17.41 4.18
CA LYS A 237 -1.81 18.70 3.56
C LYS A 237 -3.08 19.46 3.14
N ALA A 238 -4.17 18.75 2.90
CA ALA A 238 -5.45 19.35 2.54
C ALA A 238 -6.21 19.96 3.75
N GLY A 239 -5.78 19.65 4.97
CA GLY A 239 -6.43 20.09 6.21
C GLY A 239 -5.58 21.02 7.08
N ALA A 240 -4.43 21.50 6.57
CA ALA A 240 -3.58 22.51 7.20
C ALA A 240 -3.69 23.85 6.48
#